data_16e4754f550f35e11b54502ec1308436
#
_entry.id   16e4754f550f35e11b54502ec1308436
#
_cell.length_a   1.000
_cell.length_b   1.000
_cell.length_c   1.000
_cell.angle_alpha   90.00
_cell.angle_beta   90.00
_cell.angle_gamma   90.00
#
_symmetry.space_group_name_H-M   'P 1'
#
loop_
_entity.id
_entity.type
_entity.pdbx_description
1 polymer ?
#
loop_
_entity_poly.entity_id
_entity_poly.type
_entity_poly.pdbx_seq_one_letter_code
_entity_poly.pdbx_strand_id
1 'polypeptide(L)'
;MKFNTVLGAAALGFVLAAGLPPNESSAQTQCPVGTVAGSATCAPDAPQGADTSTMGYRERVEGLGAFAFNTDTGAVYAYVLQGHDIEAATFNAMRKCEQPDHAWGVSMRAPTEPDANCAPVASWRNACSAVASGQIDGLTRFFSTPARNARTARANALSQCQANGGADCAMAHDAVCTARSTRTTRY
;
A
#
# COMPACT_ATOMS: atom_id res chain seq x y z
N MET A 1 -4.65 -36.17 -29.44
CA MET A 1 -5.31 -35.30 -28.46
C MET A 1 -6.16 -36.17 -27.57
N LYS A 2 -5.77 -36.41 -26.33
CA LYS A 2 -6.52 -37.25 -25.38
C LYS A 2 -6.81 -36.38 -24.16
N PHE A 3 -8.09 -36.10 -23.92
CA PHE A 3 -8.58 -35.42 -22.71
C PHE A 3 -8.66 -36.44 -21.58
N ASN A 4 -7.92 -36.21 -20.48
CA ASN A 4 -8.11 -36.95 -19.24
C ASN A 4 -8.91 -36.04 -18.28
N THR A 5 -10.15 -36.43 -18.07
CA THR A 5 -11.04 -35.85 -17.06
C THR A 5 -10.75 -36.55 -15.73
N VAL A 6 -10.26 -35.82 -14.72
CA VAL A 6 -10.14 -36.31 -13.35
C VAL A 6 -11.29 -35.75 -12.53
N LEU A 7 -12.25 -36.62 -12.16
CA LEU A 7 -13.27 -36.32 -11.14
C LEU A 7 -12.61 -36.42 -9.76
N GLY A 8 -12.57 -35.31 -9.01
CA GLY A 8 -12.19 -35.28 -7.60
C GLY A 8 -13.43 -35.11 -6.71
N ALA A 9 -13.66 -36.07 -5.84
CA ALA A 9 -14.79 -36.11 -4.90
C ALA A 9 -14.66 -35.07 -3.82
N ALA A 10 -15.73 -34.31 -3.58
CA ALA A 10 -15.87 -33.36 -2.48
C ALA A 10 -16.22 -34.09 -1.17
N ALA A 11 -15.37 -34.02 -0.16
CA ALA A 11 -15.68 -34.42 1.21
C ALA A 11 -16.23 -33.21 1.98
N LEU A 12 -17.49 -33.28 2.33
CA LEU A 12 -18.16 -32.34 3.24
C LEU A 12 -17.70 -32.62 4.68
N GLY A 13 -16.84 -31.76 5.23
CA GLY A 13 -16.50 -31.73 6.65
C GLY A 13 -17.42 -30.77 7.41
N PHE A 14 -18.34 -31.32 8.23
CA PHE A 14 -19.12 -30.57 9.21
C PHE A 14 -18.21 -30.16 10.36
N VAL A 15 -17.94 -28.85 10.54
CA VAL A 15 -17.30 -28.33 11.73
C VAL A 15 -18.38 -27.79 12.67
N LEU A 16 -18.51 -28.46 13.82
CA LEU A 16 -19.35 -28.03 14.96
C LEU A 16 -18.77 -26.70 15.52
N ALA A 17 -19.57 -25.66 15.44
CA ALA A 17 -19.30 -24.38 16.10
C ALA A 17 -19.47 -24.54 17.61
N ALA A 18 -18.36 -24.61 18.34
CA ALA A 18 -18.34 -24.43 19.79
C ALA A 18 -18.63 -22.96 20.11
N GLY A 19 -19.74 -22.72 20.83
CA GLY A 19 -20.16 -21.40 21.27
C GLY A 19 -19.12 -20.76 22.19
N LEU A 20 -18.60 -19.60 21.79
CA LEU A 20 -17.85 -18.70 22.67
C LEU A 20 -18.85 -18.01 23.62
N PRO A 21 -18.53 -17.89 24.92
CA PRO A 21 -19.35 -17.12 25.84
C PRO A 21 -19.39 -15.65 25.40
N PRO A 22 -20.53 -14.96 25.62
CA PRO A 22 -20.62 -13.54 25.33
C PRO A 22 -19.59 -12.79 26.20
N ASN A 23 -18.70 -12.05 25.55
CA ASN A 23 -17.85 -11.09 26.24
C ASN A 23 -18.79 -10.03 26.85
N GLU A 24 -18.96 -10.06 28.17
CA GLU A 24 -19.61 -8.98 28.89
C GLU A 24 -18.76 -7.73 28.71
N SER A 25 -19.13 -6.90 27.75
CA SER A 25 -18.63 -5.53 27.65
C SER A 25 -19.07 -4.82 28.92
N SER A 26 -18.15 -4.65 29.86
CA SER A 26 -18.35 -3.79 31.03
C SER A 26 -18.67 -2.39 30.50
N ALA A 27 -19.94 -2.03 30.44
CA ALA A 27 -20.38 -0.69 30.15
C ALA A 27 -19.78 0.23 31.21
N GLN A 28 -18.76 1.01 30.82
CA GLN A 28 -18.26 2.11 31.67
C GLN A 28 -19.41 3.08 31.85
N THR A 29 -19.99 3.08 33.05
CA THR A 29 -21.02 4.04 33.43
C THR A 29 -20.39 5.43 33.46
N GLN A 30 -20.70 6.26 32.43
CA GLN A 30 -20.36 7.66 32.50
C GLN A 30 -21.09 8.30 33.68
N CYS A 31 -20.37 9.13 34.44
CA CYS A 31 -20.95 9.91 35.50
C CYS A 31 -22.08 10.79 34.97
N PRO A 32 -23.26 10.85 35.61
CA PRO A 32 -24.30 11.80 35.22
C PRO A 32 -23.79 13.24 35.30
N VAL A 33 -24.24 14.08 34.36
CA VAL A 33 -23.88 15.50 34.34
C VAL A 33 -24.20 16.17 35.67
N GLY A 34 -23.19 16.74 36.35
CA GLY A 34 -23.34 17.40 37.66
C GLY A 34 -22.87 16.57 38.84
N THR A 35 -22.41 15.32 38.66
CA THR A 35 -21.81 14.53 39.76
C THR A 35 -20.29 14.79 39.81
N VAL A 36 -19.78 14.89 41.04
CA VAL A 36 -18.34 15.08 41.29
C VAL A 36 -17.64 13.72 41.17
N ALA A 37 -16.48 13.69 40.53
CA ALA A 37 -15.63 12.51 40.45
C ALA A 37 -15.34 11.98 41.86
N GLY A 38 -15.39 10.63 42.02
CA GLY A 38 -15.26 9.99 43.35
C GLY A 38 -16.56 9.86 44.15
N SER A 39 -17.73 10.30 43.65
CA SER A 39 -19.00 10.03 44.26
C SER A 39 -19.40 8.55 44.12
N ALA A 40 -20.23 8.02 45.03
CA ALA A 40 -20.68 6.63 44.99
C ALA A 40 -21.41 6.22 43.69
N THR A 41 -21.72 7.17 42.83
CA THR A 41 -22.41 6.99 41.56
C THR A 41 -21.46 7.07 40.35
N CYS A 42 -20.17 7.33 40.60
CA CYS A 42 -19.14 7.39 39.56
C CYS A 42 -18.13 6.26 39.75
N ALA A 43 -17.54 5.79 38.64
CA ALA A 43 -16.39 4.90 38.74
C ALA A 43 -15.27 5.57 39.57
N PRO A 44 -14.47 4.80 40.35
CA PRO A 44 -13.36 5.36 41.10
C PRO A 44 -12.46 6.17 40.19
N ASP A 45 -12.01 7.35 40.66
CA ASP A 45 -11.10 8.22 39.95
C ASP A 45 -9.89 7.41 39.42
N ALA A 46 -9.62 7.55 38.13
CA ALA A 46 -8.30 7.22 37.66
C ALA A 46 -7.28 8.05 38.48
N PRO A 47 -6.13 7.46 38.88
CA PRO A 47 -5.19 8.12 39.75
C PRO A 47 -4.89 9.53 39.26
N GLN A 48 -5.17 10.53 40.09
CA GLN A 48 -4.90 11.94 39.80
C GLN A 48 -3.40 12.11 39.59
N GLY A 49 -3.01 12.29 38.37
CA GLY A 49 -1.60 12.36 37.96
C GLY A 49 -1.31 11.70 36.62
N ALA A 50 -2.27 10.98 36.05
CA ALA A 50 -2.16 10.60 34.65
C ALA A 50 -2.35 11.88 33.82
N ASP A 51 -1.24 12.49 33.41
CA ASP A 51 -1.23 13.60 32.45
C ASP A 51 -2.07 13.18 31.23
N THR A 52 -3.34 13.58 31.19
CA THR A 52 -4.25 13.34 30.07
C THR A 52 -3.86 14.15 28.84
N SER A 53 -2.80 14.95 28.94
CA SER A 53 -2.30 15.83 27.87
C SER A 53 -1.47 15.12 26.80
N THR A 54 -1.31 13.79 26.87
CA THR A 54 -0.51 13.04 25.89
C THR A 54 -1.19 11.77 25.37
N MET A 55 -2.49 11.76 25.19
CA MET A 55 -3.12 10.72 24.38
C MET A 55 -2.72 10.88 22.92
N GLY A 56 -1.49 10.47 22.62
CA GLY A 56 -1.04 10.35 21.24
C GLY A 56 -1.62 9.06 20.65
N TYR A 57 -2.39 9.18 19.58
CA TYR A 57 -2.79 8.04 18.79
C TYR A 57 -1.60 7.56 17.95
N ARG A 58 -1.27 6.28 18.07
CA ARG A 58 -0.26 5.63 17.22
C ARG A 58 -0.96 4.84 16.13
N GLU A 59 -0.81 5.29 14.91
CA GLU A 59 -1.31 4.62 13.73
C GLU A 59 -0.15 3.93 13.01
N ARG A 60 -0.38 2.67 12.61
CA ARG A 60 0.52 1.99 11.67
C ARG A 60 0.10 2.36 10.26
N VAL A 61 1.01 2.99 9.54
CA VAL A 61 0.80 3.34 8.14
C VAL A 61 1.69 2.50 7.24
N GLU A 62 1.17 2.14 6.08
CA GLU A 62 1.92 1.37 5.10
C GLU A 62 2.79 2.29 4.24
N GLY A 63 3.96 1.81 3.86
CA GLY A 63 4.74 2.42 2.80
C GLY A 63 4.20 1.96 1.45
N LEU A 64 3.73 2.90 0.66
CA LEU A 64 3.12 2.66 -0.65
C LEU A 64 4.02 3.23 -1.73
N GLY A 65 4.09 2.56 -2.87
CA GLY A 65 4.82 3.06 -4.03
C GLY A 65 4.12 2.69 -5.32
N ALA A 66 4.37 3.47 -6.36
CA ALA A 66 3.94 3.17 -7.71
C ALA A 66 4.94 3.69 -8.74
N PHE A 67 4.95 3.04 -9.90
CA PHE A 67 5.63 3.50 -11.11
C PHE A 67 4.61 3.84 -12.19
N ALA A 68 4.90 4.90 -12.93
CA ALA A 68 4.25 5.24 -14.18
C ALA A 68 5.31 5.48 -15.26
N PHE A 69 4.95 5.33 -16.52
CA PHE A 69 5.85 5.63 -17.64
C PHE A 69 5.16 6.55 -18.63
N ASN A 70 5.97 7.37 -19.30
CA ASN A 70 5.52 8.19 -20.41
C ASN A 70 5.65 7.37 -21.71
N THR A 71 4.54 7.22 -22.45
CA THR A 71 4.45 6.39 -23.65
C THR A 71 5.27 6.93 -24.81
N ASP A 72 5.50 8.25 -24.86
CA ASP A 72 6.22 8.91 -25.95
C ASP A 72 7.73 8.84 -25.74
N THR A 73 8.18 9.06 -24.49
CA THR A 73 9.62 9.13 -24.18
C THR A 73 10.17 7.82 -23.62
N GLY A 74 9.31 6.92 -23.11
CA GLY A 74 9.71 5.72 -22.39
C GLY A 74 10.27 6.00 -20.99
N ALA A 75 10.26 7.25 -20.52
CA ALA A 75 10.76 7.62 -19.21
C ALA A 75 9.86 7.03 -18.09
N VAL A 76 10.46 6.44 -17.06
CA VAL A 76 9.77 5.85 -15.93
C VAL A 76 9.90 6.74 -14.70
N TYR A 77 8.79 6.99 -14.04
CA TYR A 77 8.68 7.83 -12.84
C TYR A 77 8.20 7.02 -11.66
N ALA A 78 8.83 7.24 -10.50
CA ALA A 78 8.45 6.61 -9.24
C ALA A 78 7.82 7.63 -8.31
N TYR A 79 6.81 7.19 -7.56
CA TYR A 79 6.24 7.94 -6.45
C TYR A 79 6.07 7.05 -5.22
N VAL A 80 6.37 7.59 -4.04
CA VAL A 80 6.22 6.90 -2.76
C VAL A 80 5.48 7.77 -1.76
N LEU A 81 4.66 7.15 -0.93
CA LEU A 81 3.95 7.83 0.16
C LEU A 81 3.76 6.89 1.37
N GLN A 82 3.35 7.48 2.48
CA GLN A 82 2.91 6.76 3.67
C GLN A 82 1.39 6.89 3.79
N GLY A 83 0.68 5.78 3.91
CA GLY A 83 -0.78 5.79 3.98
C GLY A 83 -1.40 4.41 3.86
N HIS A 84 -2.68 4.36 3.49
CA HIS A 84 -3.43 3.11 3.34
C HIS A 84 -3.98 2.92 1.91
N ASP A 85 -4.01 3.98 1.13
CA ASP A 85 -4.59 3.99 -0.21
C ASP A 85 -3.51 3.84 -1.29
N ILE A 86 -3.47 2.66 -1.91
CA ILE A 86 -2.51 2.35 -2.98
C ILE A 86 -2.88 3.07 -4.30
N GLU A 87 -4.15 3.40 -4.49
CA GLU A 87 -4.59 4.14 -5.67
C GLU A 87 -4.04 5.56 -5.65
N ALA A 88 -3.94 6.17 -4.45
CA ALA A 88 -3.29 7.46 -4.29
C ALA A 88 -1.81 7.44 -4.72
N ALA A 89 -1.08 6.33 -4.45
CA ALA A 89 0.30 6.18 -4.93
C ALA A 89 0.36 6.12 -6.46
N THR A 90 -0.52 5.33 -7.08
CA THR A 90 -0.61 5.19 -8.54
C THR A 90 -0.98 6.51 -9.20
N PHE A 91 -2.00 7.20 -8.67
CA PHE A 91 -2.43 8.50 -9.15
C PHE A 91 -1.29 9.54 -9.11
N ASN A 92 -0.54 9.59 -8.00
CA ASN A 92 0.57 10.53 -7.89
C ASN A 92 1.77 10.16 -8.78
N ALA A 93 2.01 8.86 -9.04
CA ALA A 93 3.02 8.43 -10.02
C ALA A 93 2.65 8.88 -11.44
N MET A 94 1.37 8.74 -11.81
CA MET A 94 0.84 9.24 -13.09
C MET A 94 1.01 10.76 -13.21
N ARG A 95 0.62 11.51 -12.19
CA ARG A 95 0.82 12.98 -12.18
C ARG A 95 2.28 13.38 -12.30
N LYS A 96 3.19 12.64 -11.65
CA LYS A 96 4.63 12.91 -11.76
C LYS A 96 5.14 12.63 -13.17
N CYS A 97 4.57 11.65 -13.86
CA CYS A 97 4.86 11.37 -15.26
C CYS A 97 4.40 12.53 -16.16
N GLU A 98 3.22 13.08 -15.92
CA GLU A 98 2.64 14.20 -16.69
C GLU A 98 3.39 15.52 -16.44
N GLN A 99 3.90 15.73 -15.26
CA GLN A 99 4.55 16.97 -14.82
C GLN A 99 5.85 16.69 -14.06
N PRO A 100 6.90 16.21 -14.74
CA PRO A 100 8.14 15.78 -14.10
C PRO A 100 8.88 16.92 -13.36
N ASP A 101 8.76 18.14 -13.84
CA ASP A 101 9.46 19.33 -13.30
C ASP A 101 8.66 20.06 -12.22
N HIS A 102 7.46 19.57 -11.89
CA HIS A 102 6.64 20.23 -10.88
C HIS A 102 7.18 19.98 -9.47
N ALA A 103 7.45 21.06 -8.72
CA ALA A 103 7.85 20.98 -7.32
C ALA A 103 6.67 20.44 -6.46
N TRP A 104 6.75 19.18 -6.06
CA TRP A 104 5.73 18.48 -5.30
C TRP A 104 5.64 19.03 -3.87
N GLY A 105 4.61 19.75 -3.55
CA GLY A 105 4.34 20.24 -2.18
C GLY A 105 3.38 21.40 -2.06
N VAL A 106 2.97 22.07 -3.13
CA VAL A 106 2.32 23.39 -3.01
C VAL A 106 0.91 23.51 -3.58
N SER A 107 0.35 22.54 -4.27
CA SER A 107 -1.08 22.64 -4.63
C SER A 107 -1.65 21.28 -5.04
N MET A 108 -2.60 20.78 -4.25
CA MET A 108 -3.52 19.73 -4.68
C MET A 108 -4.59 20.34 -5.60
N ARG A 109 -4.20 20.80 -6.76
CA ARG A 109 -5.17 21.07 -7.81
C ARG A 109 -5.55 19.72 -8.40
N ALA A 110 -6.85 19.39 -8.35
CA ALA A 110 -7.36 18.20 -9.04
C ALA A 110 -6.87 18.21 -10.49
N PRO A 111 -6.36 17.09 -11.03
CA PRO A 111 -5.91 17.07 -12.40
C PRO A 111 -7.11 17.32 -13.31
N THR A 112 -6.95 18.25 -14.21
CA THR A 112 -7.57 18.17 -15.52
C THR A 112 -7.12 16.86 -16.13
N GLU A 113 -7.97 16.13 -16.80
CA GLU A 113 -7.83 14.78 -17.36
C GLU A 113 -6.39 14.24 -17.46
N PRO A 114 -6.15 12.96 -17.08
CA PRO A 114 -4.80 12.39 -17.16
C PRO A 114 -4.29 12.54 -18.58
N ASP A 115 -3.08 13.05 -18.72
CA ASP A 115 -2.41 13.19 -20.00
C ASP A 115 -2.35 11.80 -20.65
N ALA A 116 -2.88 11.66 -21.86
CA ALA A 116 -3.01 10.37 -22.54
C ALA A 116 -1.67 9.63 -22.73
N ASN A 117 -0.55 10.30 -22.46
CA ASN A 117 0.80 9.81 -22.67
C ASN A 117 1.44 9.18 -21.43
N CYS A 118 0.72 9.05 -20.30
CA CYS A 118 1.23 8.38 -19.11
C CYS A 118 0.40 7.14 -18.79
N ALA A 119 1.08 6.04 -18.48
CA ALA A 119 0.45 4.78 -18.10
C ALA A 119 1.08 4.20 -16.81
N PRO A 120 0.28 3.55 -15.93
CA PRO A 120 0.80 2.90 -14.74
C PRO A 120 1.58 1.64 -15.13
N VAL A 121 2.69 1.37 -14.44
CA VAL A 121 3.50 0.14 -14.60
C VAL A 121 3.19 -0.85 -13.50
N ALA A 122 3.32 -0.43 -12.24
CA ALA A 122 3.14 -1.27 -11.07
C ALA A 122 2.92 -0.42 -9.82
N SER A 123 2.30 -1.03 -8.81
CA SER A 123 2.23 -0.48 -7.46
C SER A 123 2.60 -1.54 -6.42
N TRP A 124 3.09 -1.12 -5.25
CA TRP A 124 3.52 -2.03 -4.19
C TRP A 124 3.31 -1.46 -2.79
N ARG A 125 3.29 -2.37 -1.79
CA ARG A 125 3.14 -2.05 -0.37
C ARG A 125 4.28 -2.68 0.43
N ASN A 126 4.94 -1.89 1.30
CA ASN A 126 5.95 -2.37 2.26
C ASN A 126 7.02 -3.27 1.63
N ALA A 127 7.46 -2.93 0.44
CA ALA A 127 8.39 -3.72 -0.36
C ALA A 127 9.30 -2.80 -1.19
N CYS A 128 10.26 -3.39 -1.87
CA CYS A 128 11.04 -2.73 -2.91
C CYS A 128 10.49 -3.15 -4.28
N SER A 129 10.46 -2.25 -5.23
CA SER A 129 10.12 -2.56 -6.61
C SER A 129 11.07 -1.84 -7.57
N ALA A 130 11.36 -2.46 -8.70
CA ALA A 130 12.21 -1.94 -9.76
C ALA A 130 11.52 -2.18 -11.11
N VAL A 131 11.87 -1.43 -12.13
CA VAL A 131 11.31 -1.61 -13.47
C VAL A 131 12.42 -1.96 -14.46
N ALA A 132 12.25 -3.09 -15.16
CA ALA A 132 13.02 -3.42 -16.35
C ALA A 132 12.17 -3.16 -17.61
N SER A 133 12.80 -2.85 -18.70
CA SER A 133 12.19 -2.78 -20.02
C SER A 133 12.87 -3.73 -20.99
N GLY A 134 12.13 -4.19 -21.99
CA GLY A 134 12.64 -4.99 -23.11
C GLY A 134 11.71 -4.91 -24.29
N GLN A 135 12.20 -5.35 -25.45
CA GLN A 135 11.42 -5.37 -26.70
C GLN A 135 10.70 -6.70 -26.85
N ILE A 136 9.38 -6.66 -27.07
CA ILE A 136 8.55 -7.80 -27.44
C ILE A 136 7.75 -7.39 -28.69
N ASP A 137 7.91 -8.11 -29.79
CA ASP A 137 7.23 -7.83 -31.06
C ASP A 137 7.46 -6.39 -31.56
N GLY A 138 8.66 -5.83 -31.33
CA GLY A 138 9.01 -4.46 -31.70
C GLY A 138 8.42 -3.37 -30.79
N LEU A 139 7.74 -3.76 -29.71
CA LEU A 139 7.19 -2.82 -28.74
C LEU A 139 7.96 -2.86 -27.42
N THR A 140 8.25 -1.70 -26.85
CA THR A 140 8.81 -1.61 -25.50
C THR A 140 7.78 -2.04 -24.47
N ARG A 141 8.15 -3.03 -23.65
CA ARG A 141 7.34 -3.51 -22.51
C ARG A 141 8.08 -3.29 -21.22
N PHE A 142 7.32 -3.02 -20.15
CA PHE A 142 7.84 -2.79 -18.81
C PHE A 142 7.45 -3.93 -17.88
N PHE A 143 8.40 -4.34 -17.02
CA PHE A 143 8.26 -5.47 -16.11
C PHE A 143 8.66 -5.04 -14.71
N SER A 144 7.84 -5.40 -13.73
CA SER A 144 8.11 -5.09 -12.33
C SER A 144 7.52 -6.16 -11.43
N THR A 145 8.32 -6.62 -10.49
CA THR A 145 7.90 -7.59 -9.46
C THR A 145 8.40 -7.12 -8.10
N PRO A 146 7.51 -6.80 -7.17
CA PRO A 146 7.90 -6.39 -5.83
C PRO A 146 8.69 -7.50 -5.10
N ALA A 147 9.66 -7.07 -4.27
CA ALA A 147 10.49 -7.96 -3.48
C ALA A 147 10.82 -7.35 -2.11
N ARG A 148 11.37 -8.14 -1.19
CA ARG A 148 11.72 -7.69 0.16
C ARG A 148 12.89 -6.70 0.20
N ASN A 149 13.74 -6.69 -0.81
CA ASN A 149 14.91 -5.82 -0.88
C ASN A 149 15.20 -5.40 -2.34
N ALA A 150 15.96 -4.32 -2.47
CA ALA A 150 16.29 -3.70 -3.75
C ALA A 150 17.01 -4.66 -4.73
N ARG A 151 17.98 -5.46 -4.24
CA ARG A 151 18.72 -6.41 -5.09
C ARG A 151 17.78 -7.42 -5.74
N THR A 152 16.90 -8.03 -4.93
CA THR A 152 15.93 -9.01 -5.41
C THR A 152 14.90 -8.37 -6.34
N ALA A 153 14.46 -7.13 -6.07
CA ALA A 153 13.53 -6.42 -6.95
C ALA A 153 14.13 -6.21 -8.35
N ARG A 154 15.40 -5.79 -8.45
CA ARG A 154 16.11 -5.64 -9.74
C ARG A 154 16.22 -6.98 -10.48
N ALA A 155 16.67 -8.02 -9.77
CA ALA A 155 16.83 -9.34 -10.36
C ALA A 155 15.49 -9.90 -10.88
N ASN A 156 14.42 -9.74 -10.11
CA ASN A 156 13.07 -10.17 -10.50
C ASN A 156 12.56 -9.42 -11.74
N ALA A 157 12.74 -8.09 -11.80
CA ALA A 157 12.31 -7.30 -12.94
C ALA A 157 13.01 -7.74 -14.24
N LEU A 158 14.33 -7.92 -14.21
CA LEU A 158 15.11 -8.42 -15.36
C LEU A 158 14.72 -9.86 -15.73
N SER A 159 14.60 -10.75 -14.74
CA SER A 159 14.19 -12.13 -14.97
C SER A 159 12.78 -12.22 -15.59
N GLN A 160 11.86 -11.37 -15.13
CA GLN A 160 10.51 -11.32 -15.69
C GLN A 160 10.51 -10.84 -17.14
N CYS A 161 11.32 -9.83 -17.47
CA CYS A 161 11.52 -9.38 -18.86
C CYS A 161 12.00 -10.54 -19.74
N GLN A 162 13.05 -11.25 -19.33
CA GLN A 162 13.60 -12.39 -20.07
C GLN A 162 12.62 -13.54 -20.21
N ALA A 163 11.93 -13.90 -19.11
CA ALA A 163 10.94 -14.97 -19.09
C ALA A 163 9.73 -14.71 -20.02
N ASN A 164 9.41 -13.45 -20.27
CA ASN A 164 8.36 -13.04 -21.21
C ASN A 164 8.88 -12.85 -22.65
N GLY A 165 10.11 -13.29 -22.96
CA GLY A 165 10.68 -13.23 -24.29
C GLY A 165 11.16 -11.83 -24.69
N GLY A 166 11.39 -10.94 -23.70
CA GLY A 166 11.94 -9.61 -23.98
C GLY A 166 13.38 -9.70 -24.51
N ALA A 167 13.64 -9.06 -25.63
CA ALA A 167 14.98 -8.77 -26.11
C ALA A 167 15.52 -7.50 -25.44
N ASP A 168 16.84 -7.39 -25.31
CA ASP A 168 17.55 -6.21 -24.78
C ASP A 168 17.02 -5.76 -23.40
N CYS A 169 16.73 -6.71 -22.52
CA CYS A 169 16.22 -6.44 -21.18
C CYS A 169 17.22 -5.59 -20.38
N ALA A 170 16.82 -4.40 -19.99
CA ALA A 170 17.61 -3.46 -19.20
C ALA A 170 16.79 -2.82 -18.09
N MET A 171 17.47 -2.28 -17.06
CA MET A 171 16.79 -1.52 -16.02
C MET A 171 16.31 -0.18 -16.59
N ALA A 172 15.00 0.04 -16.57
CA ALA A 172 14.35 1.30 -16.92
C ALA A 172 14.26 2.25 -15.72
N HIS A 173 14.08 1.71 -14.51
CA HIS A 173 14.14 2.46 -13.27
C HIS A 173 14.71 1.60 -12.13
N ASP A 174 15.60 2.20 -11.36
CA ASP A 174 16.22 1.50 -10.23
C ASP A 174 15.22 1.20 -9.10
N ALA A 175 15.63 0.33 -8.18
CA ALA A 175 14.75 -0.13 -7.11
C ALA A 175 14.41 1.00 -6.13
N VAL A 176 13.12 1.16 -5.88
CA VAL A 176 12.56 2.05 -4.87
C VAL A 176 11.90 1.19 -3.78
N CYS A 177 12.25 1.47 -2.53
CA CYS A 177 11.74 0.70 -1.38
C CYS A 177 10.80 1.54 -0.54
N THR A 178 9.74 0.90 -0.06
CA THR A 178 8.80 1.46 0.92
C THR A 178 8.73 0.53 2.13
N ALA A 179 8.52 1.11 3.32
CA ALA A 179 8.42 0.35 4.55
C ALA A 179 7.23 0.83 5.38
N ARG A 180 6.65 -0.09 6.14
CA ARG A 180 5.66 0.26 7.15
C ARG A 180 6.28 1.18 8.20
N SER A 181 5.56 2.19 8.62
CA SER A 181 5.98 3.11 9.67
C SER A 181 4.89 3.26 10.75
N THR A 182 5.22 3.95 11.82
CA THR A 182 4.25 4.32 12.86
C THR A 182 4.15 5.83 12.89
N ARG A 183 2.96 6.37 12.65
CA ARG A 183 2.64 7.78 12.80
C ARG A 183 2.11 8.02 14.21
N THR A 184 2.70 8.97 14.92
CA THR A 184 2.18 9.43 16.23
C THR A 184 1.53 10.79 16.01
N THR A 185 0.24 10.88 16.22
CA THR A 185 -0.48 12.16 16.24
C THR A 185 -0.63 12.56 17.71
N ARG A 186 -0.11 13.71 18.10
CA ARG A 186 -0.31 14.31 19.43
C ARG A 186 -1.40 15.35 19.31
N TYR A 187 -2.36 15.33 20.22
CA TYR A 187 -3.41 16.35 20.33
C TYR A 187 -3.06 17.28 21.47
#